data_0ff7b66cb42d4652943d2f0c3ed8f002
#
_entry.id   0ff7b66cb42d4652943d2f0c3ed8f002
#
_cell.length_a   1.000
_cell.length_b   1.000
_cell.length_c   1.000
_cell.angle_alpha   90.00
_cell.angle_beta   90.00
_cell.angle_gamma   90.00
#
_symmetry.space_group_name_H-M   'P 1'
#
loop_
_entity.id
_entity.type
_entity.pdbx_description
1 polymer ?
#
loop_
_entity_poly.entity_id
_entity_poly.type
_entity_poly.pdbx_seq_one_letter_code
_entity_poly.pdbx_strand_id
1 'polypeptide(L)'
;RPPPDIKPVEDLGPYEIRLQNIGCTNRRFDRIVVQRMKHSPNADEIIENLGSYDSIPNDKNEVLVALNLKRLRYWIGTEGVVINPWVQKLLGRCGFFPVDPADYVNAYRARKIAENCLRYPEKKEEEEKQEDAQ
;
A
#
# COMPACT_ATOMS: atom_id res chain seq x y z
N ARG A 1 45.35 -24.39 17.07
CA ARG A 1 44.46 -23.28 16.80
C ARG A 1 43.03 -23.81 16.77
N PRO A 2 42.08 -23.26 17.55
CA PRO A 2 40.70 -23.66 17.41
C PRO A 2 40.25 -23.28 15.97
N PRO A 3 39.40 -24.09 15.32
CA PRO A 3 38.87 -23.74 14.01
C PRO A 3 38.18 -22.39 14.11
N PRO A 4 38.23 -21.57 13.06
CA PRO A 4 37.50 -20.29 13.05
C PRO A 4 36.05 -20.63 13.37
N ASP A 5 35.49 -19.91 14.32
CA ASP A 5 34.06 -20.02 14.65
C ASP A 5 33.28 -19.84 13.35
N ILE A 6 32.87 -20.96 12.76
CA ILE A 6 31.92 -20.95 11.66
C ILE A 6 30.62 -20.47 12.32
N LYS A 7 30.36 -19.17 12.17
CA LYS A 7 29.07 -18.64 12.58
C LYS A 7 28.01 -19.49 11.90
N PRO A 8 27.07 -20.07 12.65
CA PRO A 8 25.99 -20.82 12.06
C PRO A 8 25.32 -19.90 11.02
N VAL A 9 25.00 -20.46 9.85
CA VAL A 9 24.23 -19.72 8.84
C VAL A 9 22.99 -19.24 9.54
N GLU A 10 22.89 -17.95 9.75
CA GLU A 10 21.74 -17.37 10.44
C GLU A 10 20.50 -17.75 9.66
N ASP A 11 19.59 -18.45 10.31
CA ASP A 11 18.28 -18.69 9.73
C ASP A 11 17.51 -17.37 9.70
N LEU A 12 17.51 -16.74 8.55
CA LEU A 12 16.86 -15.44 8.32
C LEU A 12 15.35 -15.56 8.07
N GLY A 13 14.82 -16.78 8.16
CA GLY A 13 13.41 -17.04 7.93
C GLY A 13 13.02 -17.04 6.44
N PRO A 14 11.74 -17.15 6.14
CA PRO A 14 11.25 -17.16 4.77
C PRO A 14 11.40 -15.79 4.10
N TYR A 15 11.28 -15.79 2.77
CA TYR A 15 11.15 -14.55 2.01
C TYR A 15 9.81 -13.88 2.27
N GLU A 16 9.82 -12.58 2.37
CA GLU A 16 8.62 -11.76 2.54
C GLU A 16 8.59 -10.62 1.53
N ILE A 17 7.43 -10.40 0.93
CA ILE A 17 7.14 -9.23 0.12
C ILE A 17 6.56 -8.17 1.04
N ARG A 18 7.24 -7.03 1.17
CA ARG A 18 6.84 -5.95 2.07
C ARG A 18 7.17 -4.57 1.54
N LEU A 19 6.64 -3.54 2.21
CA LEU A 19 6.93 -2.16 1.93
C LEU A 19 8.16 -1.71 2.71
N GLN A 20 9.08 -1.03 2.03
CA GLN A 20 10.22 -0.38 2.63
C GLN A 20 10.08 1.13 2.49
N ASN A 21 10.09 1.86 3.61
CA ASN A 21 10.03 3.31 3.58
C ASN A 21 11.41 3.88 3.21
N ILE A 22 11.46 4.63 2.12
CA ILE A 22 12.67 5.30 1.61
C ILE A 22 12.50 6.81 1.47
N GLY A 23 11.34 7.33 1.85
CA GLY A 23 11.07 8.77 1.79
C GLY A 23 11.83 9.57 2.84
N CYS A 24 11.86 10.87 2.66
CA CYS A 24 12.40 11.81 3.64
C CYS A 24 11.36 12.24 4.67
N THR A 25 11.78 13.09 5.60
CA THR A 25 10.91 13.70 6.61
C THR A 25 9.72 14.41 5.95
N ASN A 26 8.52 14.17 6.44
CA ASN A 26 7.26 14.72 5.93
C ASN A 26 6.88 14.29 4.49
N ARG A 27 7.63 13.37 3.87
CA ARG A 27 7.30 12.84 2.54
C ARG A 27 7.47 11.34 2.53
N ARG A 28 6.39 10.61 2.76
CA ARG A 28 6.39 9.15 2.72
C ARG A 28 6.48 8.67 1.28
N PHE A 29 7.41 7.77 1.05
CA PHE A 29 7.56 7.05 -0.21
C PHE A 29 8.05 5.64 0.09
N ASP A 30 7.40 4.64 -0.45
CA ASP A 30 7.70 3.24 -0.16
C ASP A 30 8.13 2.50 -1.43
N ARG A 31 9.00 1.52 -1.26
CA ARG A 31 9.29 0.50 -2.27
C ARG A 31 8.64 -0.81 -1.90
N ILE A 32 8.21 -1.56 -2.90
CA ILE A 32 7.76 -2.94 -2.72
C ILE A 32 8.98 -3.82 -2.95
N VAL A 33 9.43 -4.50 -1.90
CA VAL A 33 10.68 -5.26 -1.91
C VAL A 33 10.49 -6.68 -1.39
N VAL A 34 11.38 -7.58 -1.82
CA VAL A 34 11.51 -8.92 -1.26
C VAL A 34 12.69 -8.91 -0.31
N GLN A 35 12.44 -9.28 0.93
CA GLN A 35 13.45 -9.40 1.98
C GLN A 35 13.28 -10.70 2.74
N ARG A 36 14.30 -11.11 3.50
CA ARG A 36 14.14 -12.14 4.51
C ARG A 36 13.34 -11.60 5.69
N MET A 37 12.46 -12.41 6.24
CA MET A 37 11.51 -12.01 7.28
C MET A 37 12.19 -11.44 8.53
N LYS A 38 13.35 -11.96 8.92
CA LYS A 38 14.10 -11.51 10.09
C LYS A 38 14.88 -10.21 9.89
N HIS A 39 15.07 -9.76 8.67
CA HIS A 39 15.66 -8.45 8.42
C HIS A 39 14.71 -7.32 8.79
N SER A 40 15.27 -6.20 9.27
CA SER A 40 14.48 -4.99 9.47
C SER A 40 13.88 -4.50 8.14
N PRO A 41 12.62 -4.03 8.13
CA PRO A 41 12.02 -3.47 6.91
C PRO A 41 12.84 -2.34 6.28
N ASN A 42 13.55 -1.55 7.08
CA ASN A 42 14.37 -0.43 6.62
C ASN A 42 15.84 -0.81 6.36
N ALA A 43 16.20 -2.09 6.46
CA ALA A 43 17.56 -2.54 6.14
C ALA A 43 17.82 -2.47 4.63
N ASP A 44 19.08 -2.18 4.27
CA ASP A 44 19.53 -2.13 2.87
C ASP A 44 19.63 -3.53 2.21
N GLU A 45 19.48 -4.57 2.98
CA GLU A 45 19.59 -5.97 2.56
C GLU A 45 18.31 -6.44 1.88
N ILE A 46 18.01 -5.92 0.71
CA ILE A 46 16.91 -6.34 -0.13
C ILE A 46 17.37 -7.36 -1.17
N ILE A 47 16.54 -8.36 -1.44
CA ILE A 47 16.81 -9.37 -2.45
C ILE A 47 16.43 -8.83 -3.83
N GLU A 48 15.25 -8.24 -3.93
CA GLU A 48 14.74 -7.70 -5.19
C GLU A 48 13.77 -6.56 -4.94
N ASN A 49 13.81 -5.55 -5.80
CA ASN A 49 12.84 -4.46 -5.83
C ASN A 49 11.75 -4.76 -6.87
N LEU A 50 10.51 -4.90 -6.41
CA LEU A 50 9.37 -5.24 -7.27
C LEU A 50 8.60 -4.00 -7.76
N GLY A 51 8.78 -2.87 -7.12
CA GLY A 51 8.08 -1.66 -7.51
C GLY A 51 8.13 -0.55 -6.48
N SER A 52 7.32 0.46 -6.68
CA SER A 52 7.20 1.61 -5.80
C SER A 52 5.74 1.94 -5.49
N TYR A 53 5.52 2.54 -4.34
CA TYR A 53 4.23 2.97 -3.87
C TYR A 53 4.33 4.35 -3.23
N ASP A 54 3.63 5.31 -3.80
CA ASP A 54 3.50 6.65 -3.24
C ASP A 54 2.11 6.81 -2.63
N SER A 55 2.04 6.78 -1.30
CA SER A 55 0.77 6.84 -0.58
C SER A 55 0.14 8.23 -0.56
N ILE A 56 0.92 9.27 -0.88
CA ILE A 56 0.43 10.65 -0.89
C ILE A 56 -0.15 10.95 -2.28
N PRO A 57 -1.45 11.35 -2.37
CA PRO A 57 -2.06 11.70 -3.63
C PRO A 57 -1.32 12.86 -4.33
N ASN A 58 -1.27 12.81 -5.67
CA ASN A 58 -0.75 13.89 -6.49
C ASN A 58 -1.80 15.01 -6.69
N ASP A 59 -1.48 16.01 -7.50
CA ASP A 59 -2.38 17.14 -7.80
C ASP A 59 -3.72 16.70 -8.40
N LYS A 60 -3.76 15.54 -9.03
CA LYS A 60 -4.97 14.94 -9.63
C LYS A 60 -5.69 13.96 -8.69
N ASN A 61 -5.32 13.91 -7.41
CA ASN A 61 -5.81 12.95 -6.42
C ASN A 61 -5.57 11.47 -6.81
N GLU A 62 -4.47 11.20 -7.49
CA GLU A 62 -4.05 9.85 -7.88
C GLU A 62 -2.94 9.36 -6.95
N VAL A 63 -3.08 8.13 -6.48
CA VAL A 63 -2.05 7.40 -5.76
C VAL A 63 -1.26 6.56 -6.76
N LEU A 64 0.04 6.85 -6.90
CA LEU A 64 0.88 6.23 -7.92
C LEU A 64 1.48 4.93 -7.40
N VAL A 65 1.35 3.88 -8.20
CA VAL A 65 1.93 2.56 -7.95
C VAL A 65 2.63 2.08 -9.21
N ALA A 66 3.89 1.71 -9.08
CA ALA A 66 4.64 1.05 -10.14
C ALA A 66 4.92 -0.39 -9.74
N LEU A 67 4.70 -1.34 -10.63
CA LEU A 67 4.88 -2.77 -10.38
C LEU A 67 5.62 -3.44 -11.53
N ASN A 68 6.61 -4.28 -11.20
CA ASN A 68 7.17 -5.22 -12.12
C ASN A 68 6.33 -6.50 -12.13
N LEU A 69 5.38 -6.60 -13.06
CA LEU A 69 4.38 -7.65 -13.09
C LEU A 69 4.97 -9.04 -13.23
N LYS A 70 6.02 -9.20 -14.05
CA LYS A 70 6.66 -10.51 -14.25
C LYS A 70 7.30 -11.04 -12.99
N ARG A 71 8.07 -10.20 -12.31
CA ARG A 71 8.76 -10.60 -11.07
C ARG A 71 7.78 -10.76 -9.92
N LEU A 72 6.78 -9.93 -9.84
CA LEU A 72 5.72 -10.07 -8.85
C LEU A 72 4.99 -11.42 -8.97
N ARG A 73 4.63 -11.82 -10.18
CA ARG A 73 4.01 -13.13 -10.44
C ARG A 73 4.93 -14.28 -10.06
N TYR A 74 6.22 -14.16 -10.37
CA TYR A 74 7.20 -15.15 -9.98
C TYR A 74 7.25 -15.36 -8.47
N TRP A 75 7.35 -14.27 -7.68
CA TRP A 75 7.42 -14.34 -6.24
C TRP A 75 6.11 -14.79 -5.59
N ILE A 76 4.98 -14.37 -6.11
CA ILE A 76 3.66 -14.83 -5.62
C ILE A 76 3.49 -16.34 -5.87
N GLY A 77 3.96 -16.83 -7.01
CA GLY A 77 3.91 -18.26 -7.35
C GLY A 77 4.95 -19.13 -6.66
N THR A 78 5.94 -18.54 -5.99
CA THR A 78 6.99 -19.27 -5.29
C THR A 78 6.48 -19.77 -3.94
N GLU A 79 6.69 -21.05 -3.65
CA GLU A 79 6.30 -21.64 -2.37
C GLU A 79 7.07 -21.04 -1.19
N GLY A 80 6.38 -20.87 -0.06
CA GLY A 80 6.98 -20.39 1.17
C GLY A 80 7.24 -18.88 1.24
N VAL A 81 6.84 -18.10 0.23
CA VAL A 81 6.91 -16.65 0.28
C VAL A 81 5.72 -16.11 1.06
N VAL A 82 6.01 -15.28 2.05
CA VAL A 82 4.99 -14.60 2.86
C VAL A 82 4.71 -13.23 2.26
N ILE A 83 3.44 -12.86 2.17
CA ILE A 83 3.02 -11.54 1.70
C ILE A 83 2.56 -10.72 2.90
N ASN A 84 3.17 -9.55 3.10
CA ASN A 84 2.77 -8.64 4.17
C ASN A 84 1.31 -8.21 3.96
N PRO A 85 0.48 -8.15 5.01
CA PRO A 85 -0.93 -7.76 4.89
C PRO A 85 -1.17 -6.42 4.20
N TRP A 86 -0.32 -5.44 4.41
CA TRP A 86 -0.41 -4.13 3.73
C TRP A 86 -0.16 -4.22 2.23
N VAL A 87 0.83 -5.03 1.83
CA VAL A 87 1.11 -5.32 0.42
C VAL A 87 -0.04 -6.09 -0.19
N GLN A 88 -0.61 -7.04 0.53
CA GLN A 88 -1.76 -7.81 0.07
C GLN A 88 -2.98 -6.92 -0.20
N LYS A 89 -3.27 -5.97 0.67
CA LYS A 89 -4.32 -4.96 0.44
C LYS A 89 -4.06 -4.10 -0.78
N LEU A 90 -2.83 -3.63 -0.94
CA LEU A 90 -2.42 -2.84 -2.09
C LEU A 90 -2.57 -3.63 -3.40
N LEU A 91 -2.10 -4.87 -3.44
CA LEU A 91 -2.23 -5.74 -4.60
C LEU A 91 -3.67 -6.13 -4.90
N GLY A 92 -4.53 -6.21 -3.88
CA GLY A 92 -5.97 -6.37 -4.05
C GLY A 92 -6.59 -5.20 -4.79
N ARG A 93 -6.21 -3.98 -4.49
CA ARG A 93 -6.63 -2.78 -5.23
C ARG A 93 -6.09 -2.76 -6.66
N CYS A 94 -4.89 -3.30 -6.88
CA CYS A 94 -4.28 -3.43 -8.21
C CYS A 94 -4.85 -4.58 -9.05
N GLY A 95 -5.64 -5.47 -8.48
CA GLY A 95 -6.30 -6.57 -9.19
C GLY A 95 -5.63 -7.93 -9.09
N PHE A 96 -4.53 -8.11 -8.34
CA PHE A 96 -3.87 -9.41 -8.13
C PHE A 96 -4.59 -10.32 -7.17
N PHE A 97 -5.26 -9.77 -6.18
CA PHE A 97 -5.98 -10.48 -5.13
C PHE A 97 -7.42 -9.96 -5.03
N PRO A 98 -8.30 -10.70 -4.35
CA PRO A 98 -9.61 -10.15 -3.98
C PRO A 98 -9.46 -8.88 -3.16
N VAL A 99 -10.34 -7.92 -3.40
CA VAL A 99 -10.34 -6.65 -2.67
C VAL A 99 -10.68 -6.91 -1.20
N ASP A 100 -9.95 -6.26 -0.30
CA ASP A 100 -10.20 -6.35 1.14
C ASP A 100 -11.61 -5.82 1.47
N PRO A 101 -12.39 -6.51 2.31
CA PRO A 101 -13.72 -6.04 2.72
C PRO A 101 -13.74 -4.64 3.31
N ALA A 102 -12.69 -4.22 4.02
CA ALA A 102 -12.56 -2.87 4.55
C ALA A 102 -12.51 -1.81 3.44
N ASP A 103 -11.93 -2.11 2.30
CA ASP A 103 -11.88 -1.21 1.15
C ASP A 103 -13.27 -0.99 0.54
N TYR A 104 -14.12 -1.99 0.50
CA TYR A 104 -15.52 -1.84 0.09
C TYR A 104 -16.29 -0.92 1.03
N VAL A 105 -16.13 -1.08 2.33
CA VAL A 105 -16.79 -0.23 3.33
C VAL A 105 -16.32 1.21 3.22
N ASN A 106 -15.02 1.43 3.07
CA ASN A 106 -14.43 2.76 2.93
C ASN A 106 -14.89 3.44 1.63
N ALA A 107 -14.97 2.70 0.53
CA ALA A 107 -15.48 3.21 -0.74
C ALA A 107 -16.96 3.61 -0.64
N TYR A 108 -17.78 2.82 0.02
CA TYR A 108 -19.18 3.13 0.28
C TYR A 108 -19.33 4.41 1.10
N ARG A 109 -18.58 4.53 2.19
CA ARG A 109 -18.58 5.73 3.03
C ARG A 109 -18.13 6.97 2.26
N ALA A 110 -17.08 6.86 1.45
CA ALA A 110 -16.60 7.95 0.62
C ALA A 110 -17.65 8.43 -0.40
N ARG A 111 -18.36 7.51 -1.03
CA ARG A 111 -19.47 7.84 -1.95
C ARG A 111 -20.61 8.55 -1.23
N LYS A 112 -20.96 8.12 -0.02
CA LYS A 112 -22.00 8.78 0.79
C LYS A 112 -21.62 10.19 1.19
N ILE A 113 -20.36 10.40 1.57
CA ILE A 113 -19.84 11.74 1.88
C ILE A 113 -19.90 12.62 0.64
N ALA A 114 -19.48 12.13 -0.53
CA ALA A 114 -19.53 12.87 -1.79
C ALA A 114 -20.96 13.25 -2.19
N GLU A 115 -21.93 12.35 -2.07
CA GLU A 115 -23.34 12.64 -2.29
C GLU A 115 -23.87 13.75 -1.37
N ASN A 116 -23.53 13.68 -0.08
CA ASN A 116 -23.93 14.71 0.89
C ASN A 116 -23.29 16.08 0.57
N CYS A 117 -22.03 16.12 0.18
CA CYS A 117 -21.37 17.35 -0.24
C CYS A 117 -22.01 17.98 -1.47
N LEU A 118 -22.46 17.18 -2.44
CA LEU A 118 -23.17 17.65 -3.62
C LEU A 118 -24.57 18.18 -3.33
N ARG A 119 -25.26 17.59 -2.34
CA ARG A 119 -26.61 18.06 -1.94
C ARG A 119 -26.60 19.32 -1.09
N TYR A 120 -25.53 19.61 -0.40
CA TYR A 120 -25.47 20.74 0.51
C TYR A 120 -25.57 22.12 -0.18
N PRO A 121 -24.98 22.37 -1.35
CA PRO A 121 -25.21 23.60 -2.10
C PRO A 121 -26.66 23.79 -2.54
N GLU A 122 -27.30 22.71 -2.99
CA GLU A 122 -28.69 22.77 -3.45
C GLU A 122 -29.66 23.20 -2.33
N LYS A 123 -29.46 22.65 -1.13
CA LYS A 123 -30.27 23.02 0.04
C LYS A 123 -30.10 24.47 0.46
N LYS A 124 -28.90 25.00 0.42
CA LYS A 124 -28.65 26.41 0.73
C LYS A 124 -29.33 27.34 -0.26
N GLU A 125 -29.27 27.02 -1.55
CA GLU A 125 -29.93 27.80 -2.58
C GLU A 125 -31.46 27.76 -2.44
N GLU A 126 -32.01 26.64 -2.00
CA GLU A 126 -33.45 26.52 -1.73
C GLU A 126 -33.87 27.29 -0.48
N GLU A 127 -33.07 27.27 0.59
CA GLU A 127 -33.30 28.02 1.82
C GLU A 127 -33.20 29.55 1.56
N GLU A 128 -32.17 30.01 0.83
CA GLU A 128 -32.01 31.39 0.43
C GLU A 128 -33.19 31.89 -0.42
N LYS A 129 -33.67 31.08 -1.39
CA LYS A 129 -34.81 31.40 -2.21
C LYS A 129 -36.13 31.44 -1.42
N GLN A 130 -36.27 30.67 -0.37
CA GLN A 130 -37.42 30.68 0.53
C GLN A 130 -37.40 31.89 1.46
N GLU A 131 -36.22 32.31 1.92
CA GLU A 131 -36.08 33.53 2.73
C GLU A 131 -36.34 34.80 1.90
N ASP A 132 -35.85 34.84 0.64
CA ASP A 132 -36.08 35.96 -0.27
C ASP A 132 -37.54 36.06 -0.77
N ALA A 133 -38.30 34.94 -0.66
CA ALA A 133 -39.71 34.91 -1.04
C ALA A 133 -40.69 35.29 0.10
N GLN A 134 -40.20 35.50 1.31
CA GLN A 134 -40.96 35.96 2.47
C GLN A 134 -40.81 37.45 2.68
#